data_d2323e040f3d185ee127ba345a5a1991
#
_entry.id   d2323e040f3d185ee127ba345a5a1991
#
_cell.length_a   1.000
_cell.length_b   1.000
_cell.length_c   1.000
_cell.angle_alpha   90.00
_cell.angle_beta   90.00
_cell.angle_gamma   90.00
#
_symmetry.space_group_name_H-M   'P 1'
#
loop_
_entity.id
_entity.type
_entity.pdbx_description
1 polymer ?
#
loop_
_entity_poly.entity_id
_entity_poly.type
_entity_poly.pdbx_seq_one_letter_code
_entity_poly.pdbx_strand_id
1 'polypeptide(L)'
;MFIGQTRFSLFVPQSGSWRASNGKKLSSEADYRAYLYDPQRMEFRTNHFIEHTVPLLAQAARGHEVTHIVSFSESLPQRWKSRLEEAGQQYDFLWLDERKDGEQAWDTPQAVIRASGHTGVYGSYRLDDDDMLATGFFDAAQPYLAEPFVGMFVSFPLGVEAIFDGTHFSNFRLAHVPMNSMGLMALCSIDAEKNIRAPKGGPHDLTDRYSPVILDARHVSYLRSLHDGQDNAMRYQDGSVLERLLHETGKNPPLHDYDQLASAFPTVAARIDQGAQEFAVGEAVGEGVGFALAEQGARGVADVTIVLSLNSEEPIGPEHFVVYLLVVDAQGRKLPRHQAVAGLKSIKRGRIGHCHLMPVKEGQSRVVVSLHLEQGQSLQGFCVKGLEPKAQKVSLETVSVAADAAFHSVDAARFAALVDHTPLRVQDRVHDLLVDRWDSIRAVATRVLGQQRAEWALAKLRLLYRRIRRLASR
;
A
#
# COMPACT_ATOMS: atom_id res chain seq x y z
N MET A 1 -0.19 -29.90 5.95
CA MET A 1 -1.54 -29.31 6.17
C MET A 1 -1.44 -27.94 6.76
N PHE A 2 -2.31 -27.00 6.37
CA PHE A 2 -2.40 -25.65 6.92
C PHE A 2 -3.84 -25.37 7.38
N ILE A 3 -3.99 -24.78 8.54
CA ILE A 3 -5.27 -24.36 9.11
C ILE A 3 -5.24 -22.84 9.30
N GLY A 4 -6.03 -22.12 8.51
CA GLY A 4 -6.16 -20.68 8.61
C GLY A 4 -7.41 -20.25 9.34
N GLN A 5 -7.43 -19.02 9.88
CA GLN A 5 -8.63 -18.44 10.44
C GLN A 5 -8.74 -16.94 10.16
N THR A 6 -9.88 -16.54 9.60
CA THR A 6 -10.37 -15.17 9.57
C THR A 6 -11.57 -15.02 10.51
N ARG A 7 -11.55 -13.98 11.33
CA ARG A 7 -12.69 -13.59 12.17
C ARG A 7 -13.43 -12.48 11.45
N PHE A 8 -14.43 -12.87 10.65
CA PHE A 8 -15.15 -11.97 9.78
C PHE A 8 -16.19 -11.16 10.55
N SER A 9 -15.84 -9.91 10.89
CA SER A 9 -16.71 -9.01 11.65
C SER A 9 -17.43 -9.69 12.83
N LEU A 10 -16.68 -10.50 13.61
CA LEU A 10 -17.20 -11.31 14.71
C LEU A 10 -17.67 -10.41 15.87
N PHE A 11 -18.93 -10.53 16.28
CA PHE A 11 -19.53 -9.73 17.36
C PHE A 11 -19.19 -10.30 18.73
N VAL A 12 -18.17 -9.73 19.34
CA VAL A 12 -17.73 -10.11 20.70
C VAL A 12 -17.59 -8.83 21.55
N PRO A 13 -18.69 -8.35 22.15
CA PRO A 13 -18.67 -7.14 22.96
C PRO A 13 -17.75 -7.31 24.18
N GLN A 14 -17.17 -6.19 24.64
CA GLN A 14 -16.26 -6.12 25.78
C GLN A 14 -15.00 -7.00 25.65
N SER A 15 -14.68 -7.43 24.45
CA SER A 15 -13.46 -8.16 24.14
C SER A 15 -12.25 -7.22 24.10
N GLY A 16 -11.14 -7.62 24.72
CA GLY A 16 -9.84 -6.94 24.55
C GLY A 16 -9.19 -7.16 23.18
N SER A 17 -9.78 -7.98 22.31
CA SER A 17 -9.19 -8.40 21.04
C SER A 17 -9.17 -7.29 19.98
N TRP A 18 -10.10 -6.37 20.02
CA TRP A 18 -10.23 -5.24 19.10
C TRP A 18 -10.47 -3.94 19.85
N ARG A 19 -10.06 -2.84 19.24
CA ARG A 19 -10.29 -1.50 19.83
C ARG A 19 -11.75 -1.10 19.83
N ALA A 20 -12.51 -1.52 18.83
CA ALA A 20 -13.94 -1.29 18.74
C ALA A 20 -14.71 -2.00 19.86
N SER A 21 -14.28 -3.22 20.22
CA SER A 21 -14.99 -4.05 21.18
C SER A 21 -14.62 -3.81 22.66
N ASN A 22 -13.58 -3.02 22.95
CA ASN A 22 -13.03 -2.88 24.30
C ASN A 22 -13.85 -1.95 25.25
N GLY A 23 -14.99 -1.44 24.81
CA GLY A 23 -15.90 -0.60 25.59
C GLY A 23 -15.42 0.82 25.89
N LYS A 24 -14.24 1.23 25.38
CA LYS A 24 -13.68 2.57 25.67
C LYS A 24 -14.28 3.68 24.80
N LYS A 25 -14.65 3.36 23.56
CA LYS A 25 -15.21 4.34 22.59
C LYS A 25 -16.67 4.06 22.27
N LEU A 26 -17.05 2.79 22.20
CA LEU A 26 -18.43 2.34 22.00
C LEU A 26 -18.89 1.76 23.33
N SER A 27 -19.74 2.51 24.04
CA SER A 27 -20.09 2.22 25.45
C SER A 27 -21.22 1.21 25.61
N SER A 28 -22.03 1.01 24.56
CA SER A 28 -23.11 0.01 24.57
C SER A 28 -22.89 -1.07 23.50
N GLU A 29 -23.47 -2.24 23.75
CA GLU A 29 -23.50 -3.34 22.76
C GLU A 29 -24.25 -2.93 21.50
N ALA A 30 -25.28 -2.10 21.61
CA ALA A 30 -26.04 -1.59 20.49
C ALA A 30 -25.18 -0.69 19.58
N ASP A 31 -24.39 0.22 20.18
CA ASP A 31 -23.47 1.09 19.44
C ASP A 31 -22.36 0.27 18.76
N TYR A 32 -21.83 -0.74 19.47
CA TYR A 32 -20.82 -1.62 18.90
C TYR A 32 -21.38 -2.45 17.74
N ARG A 33 -22.61 -2.99 17.87
CA ARG A 33 -23.27 -3.72 16.79
C ARG A 33 -23.55 -2.82 15.59
N ALA A 34 -24.05 -1.60 15.82
CA ALA A 34 -24.31 -0.63 14.77
C ALA A 34 -23.03 -0.25 14.01
N TYR A 35 -21.91 -0.06 14.72
CA TYR A 35 -20.61 0.19 14.12
C TYR A 35 -20.08 -1.04 13.34
N LEU A 36 -20.12 -2.23 13.94
CA LEU A 36 -19.58 -3.44 13.36
C LEU A 36 -20.29 -3.81 12.06
N TYR A 37 -21.62 -3.65 12.04
CA TYR A 37 -22.49 -4.01 10.91
C TYR A 37 -22.97 -2.79 10.11
N ASP A 38 -22.27 -1.65 10.22
CA ASP A 38 -22.51 -0.51 9.35
C ASP A 38 -22.46 -0.94 7.88
N PRO A 39 -23.51 -0.63 7.07
CA PRO A 39 -23.60 -1.13 5.70
C PRO A 39 -22.40 -0.75 4.82
N GLN A 40 -21.86 0.46 4.96
CA GLN A 40 -20.72 0.90 4.17
C GLN A 40 -19.44 0.16 4.56
N ARG A 41 -19.21 -0.02 5.87
CA ARG A 41 -18.09 -0.81 6.38
C ARG A 41 -18.18 -2.27 5.95
N MET A 42 -19.36 -2.86 6.04
CA MET A 42 -19.57 -4.27 5.67
C MET A 42 -19.46 -4.51 4.17
N GLU A 43 -19.97 -3.60 3.33
CA GLU A 43 -19.81 -3.66 1.87
C GLU A 43 -18.34 -3.72 1.50
N PHE A 44 -17.57 -2.78 2.07
CA PHE A 44 -16.15 -2.67 1.86
C PHE A 44 -15.40 -3.96 2.22
N ARG A 45 -15.57 -4.45 3.46
CA ARG A 45 -14.89 -5.66 3.96
C ARG A 45 -15.32 -6.92 3.22
N THR A 46 -16.61 -7.03 2.88
CA THR A 46 -17.12 -8.19 2.16
C THR A 46 -16.58 -8.23 0.73
N ASN A 47 -16.58 -7.09 0.03
CA ASN A 47 -16.00 -7.01 -1.31
C ASN A 47 -14.50 -7.34 -1.27
N HIS A 48 -13.75 -6.75 -0.35
CA HIS A 48 -12.33 -7.05 -0.20
C HIS A 48 -12.09 -8.55 0.04
N PHE A 49 -12.79 -9.14 1.00
CA PHE A 49 -12.59 -10.54 1.38
C PHE A 49 -12.99 -11.50 0.25
N ILE A 50 -14.19 -11.33 -0.31
CA ILE A 50 -14.76 -12.25 -1.31
C ILE A 50 -14.12 -12.07 -2.70
N GLU A 51 -13.84 -10.81 -3.12
CA GLU A 51 -13.37 -10.55 -4.48
C GLU A 51 -11.85 -10.60 -4.63
N HIS A 52 -11.10 -10.41 -3.53
CA HIS A 52 -9.64 -10.39 -3.56
C HIS A 52 -9.01 -11.45 -2.67
N THR A 53 -9.33 -11.49 -1.36
CA THR A 53 -8.64 -12.39 -0.41
C THR A 53 -8.92 -13.86 -0.70
N VAL A 54 -10.18 -14.26 -0.83
CA VAL A 54 -10.56 -15.67 -1.07
C VAL A 54 -10.01 -16.21 -2.38
N PRO A 55 -10.13 -15.52 -3.55
CA PRO A 55 -9.52 -15.99 -4.79
C PRO A 55 -7.99 -16.11 -4.75
N LEU A 56 -7.30 -15.23 -4.00
CA LEU A 56 -5.85 -15.33 -3.80
C LEU A 56 -5.50 -16.53 -2.93
N LEU A 57 -6.22 -16.75 -1.82
CA LEU A 57 -6.05 -17.94 -1.00
C LEU A 57 -6.27 -19.22 -1.80
N ALA A 58 -7.29 -19.25 -2.68
CA ALA A 58 -7.54 -20.39 -3.57
C ALA A 58 -6.36 -20.66 -4.52
N GLN A 59 -5.69 -19.61 -5.00
CA GLN A 59 -4.50 -19.75 -5.83
C GLN A 59 -3.30 -20.22 -4.99
N ALA A 60 -3.07 -19.61 -3.84
CA ALA A 60 -1.99 -19.97 -2.92
C ALA A 60 -2.13 -21.41 -2.40
N ALA A 61 -3.36 -21.89 -2.19
CA ALA A 61 -3.63 -23.24 -1.69
C ALA A 61 -3.38 -24.36 -2.73
N ARG A 62 -3.14 -24.03 -4.01
CA ARG A 62 -2.88 -25.06 -5.03
C ARG A 62 -1.66 -25.90 -4.69
N GLY A 63 -1.83 -27.22 -4.65
CA GLY A 63 -0.77 -28.15 -4.28
C GLY A 63 -0.54 -28.32 -2.78
N HIS A 64 -1.31 -27.64 -1.95
CA HIS A 64 -1.26 -27.71 -0.49
C HIS A 64 -2.60 -28.16 0.09
N GLU A 65 -2.56 -28.89 1.20
CA GLU A 65 -3.74 -29.21 1.99
C GLU A 65 -4.02 -28.02 2.91
N VAL A 66 -5.03 -27.23 2.59
CA VAL A 66 -5.41 -26.01 3.31
C VAL A 66 -6.88 -26.07 3.71
N THR A 67 -7.18 -25.73 4.96
CA THR A 67 -8.52 -25.42 5.44
C THR A 67 -8.50 -23.99 6.01
N HIS A 68 -9.31 -23.11 5.48
CA HIS A 68 -9.43 -21.73 5.97
C HIS A 68 -10.79 -21.50 6.61
N ILE A 69 -10.76 -21.25 7.90
CA ILE A 69 -11.95 -21.07 8.74
C ILE A 69 -12.37 -19.60 8.66
N VAL A 70 -13.65 -19.35 8.37
CA VAL A 70 -14.26 -18.02 8.42
C VAL A 70 -15.27 -18.01 9.57
N SER A 71 -14.86 -17.45 10.72
CA SER A 71 -15.72 -17.36 11.91
C SER A 71 -16.51 -16.05 11.89
N PHE A 72 -17.83 -16.13 11.98
CA PHE A 72 -18.74 -14.98 12.01
C PHE A 72 -19.88 -15.22 13.01
N SER A 73 -20.54 -14.15 13.44
CA SER A 73 -21.64 -14.26 14.43
C SER A 73 -22.97 -14.56 13.78
N GLU A 74 -23.86 -15.23 14.50
CA GLU A 74 -25.26 -15.51 14.11
C GLU A 74 -26.02 -14.23 13.75
N SER A 75 -25.68 -13.12 14.40
CA SER A 75 -26.26 -11.79 14.13
C SER A 75 -25.67 -11.07 12.91
N LEU A 76 -24.73 -11.66 12.17
CA LEU A 76 -24.26 -11.09 10.91
C LEU A 76 -25.45 -10.89 9.97
N PRO A 77 -25.70 -9.68 9.43
CA PRO A 77 -26.88 -9.46 8.56
C PRO A 77 -26.89 -10.39 7.34
N GLN A 78 -28.08 -10.93 7.04
CA GLN A 78 -28.27 -12.01 6.05
C GLN A 78 -27.65 -11.68 4.69
N ARG A 79 -27.69 -10.43 4.24
CA ARG A 79 -27.07 -9.99 2.99
C ARG A 79 -25.59 -10.39 2.90
N TRP A 80 -24.84 -10.23 4.00
CA TRP A 80 -23.41 -10.52 4.05
C TRP A 80 -23.14 -12.00 4.31
N LYS A 81 -23.99 -12.62 5.13
CA LYS A 81 -23.95 -14.06 5.40
C LYS A 81 -24.14 -14.87 4.13
N SER A 82 -25.13 -14.52 3.28
CA SER A 82 -25.36 -15.20 2.01
C SER A 82 -24.14 -15.15 1.09
N ARG A 83 -23.41 -14.03 1.05
CA ARG A 83 -22.17 -13.93 0.25
C ARG A 83 -21.05 -14.84 0.78
N LEU A 84 -20.93 -15.02 2.11
CA LEU A 84 -20.00 -16.00 2.68
C LEU A 84 -20.43 -17.43 2.35
N GLU A 85 -21.74 -17.73 2.43
CA GLU A 85 -22.28 -19.04 2.09
C GLU A 85 -22.03 -19.40 0.61
N GLU A 86 -22.24 -18.45 -0.30
CA GLU A 86 -21.91 -18.59 -1.73
C GLU A 86 -20.41 -18.87 -1.94
N ALA A 87 -19.53 -18.12 -1.26
CA ALA A 87 -18.09 -18.37 -1.31
C ALA A 87 -17.73 -19.74 -0.77
N GLY A 88 -18.35 -20.18 0.35
CA GLY A 88 -18.13 -21.51 0.92
C GLY A 88 -18.59 -22.65 -0.01
N GLN A 89 -19.61 -22.41 -0.85
CA GLN A 89 -20.02 -23.36 -1.88
C GLN A 89 -19.06 -23.38 -3.09
N GLN A 90 -18.42 -22.26 -3.39
CA GLN A 90 -17.51 -22.13 -4.52
C GLN A 90 -16.10 -22.65 -4.22
N TYR A 91 -15.66 -22.56 -2.97
CA TYR A 91 -14.29 -22.85 -2.54
C TYR A 91 -14.24 -23.91 -1.45
N ASP A 92 -13.94 -25.14 -1.78
CA ASP A 92 -13.93 -26.30 -0.86
C ASP A 92 -12.97 -26.16 0.33
N PHE A 93 -11.96 -25.29 0.25
CA PHE A 93 -11.03 -25.04 1.34
C PHE A 93 -11.59 -24.11 2.42
N LEU A 94 -12.72 -23.43 2.19
CA LEU A 94 -13.39 -22.58 3.15
C LEU A 94 -14.27 -23.38 4.09
N TRP A 95 -14.06 -23.16 5.39
CA TRP A 95 -14.90 -23.71 6.46
C TRP A 95 -15.64 -22.58 7.15
N LEU A 96 -16.96 -22.50 6.99
CA LEU A 96 -17.80 -21.51 7.61
C LEU A 96 -18.13 -21.89 9.05
N ASP A 97 -17.77 -21.04 10.02
CA ASP A 97 -17.92 -21.24 11.45
C ASP A 97 -18.86 -20.18 12.04
N GLU A 98 -20.17 -20.47 12.06
CA GLU A 98 -21.17 -19.59 12.65
C GLU A 98 -21.14 -19.72 14.20
N ARG A 99 -20.92 -18.60 14.88
CA ARG A 99 -20.86 -18.50 16.34
C ARG A 99 -22.04 -17.72 16.90
N LYS A 100 -22.45 -18.05 18.13
CA LYS A 100 -23.40 -17.22 18.86
C LYS A 100 -22.79 -15.87 19.19
N ASP A 101 -23.64 -14.88 19.32
CA ASP A 101 -23.21 -13.55 19.73
C ASP A 101 -22.47 -13.60 21.07
N GLY A 102 -21.31 -12.94 21.12
CA GLY A 102 -20.44 -12.93 22.30
C GLY A 102 -19.46 -14.11 22.39
N GLU A 103 -19.61 -15.15 21.59
CA GLU A 103 -18.67 -16.28 21.59
C GLU A 103 -17.37 -15.96 20.86
N GLN A 104 -16.26 -16.36 21.48
CA GLN A 104 -14.94 -16.33 20.86
C GLN A 104 -14.77 -17.52 19.90
N ALA A 105 -13.86 -17.38 18.93
CA ALA A 105 -13.57 -18.42 17.94
C ALA A 105 -12.12 -18.96 18.01
N TRP A 106 -11.45 -18.79 19.17
CA TRP A 106 -10.06 -19.19 19.33
C TRP A 106 -9.80 -20.70 19.28
N ASP A 107 -10.82 -21.48 19.62
CA ASP A 107 -10.78 -22.94 19.70
C ASP A 107 -11.12 -23.63 18.38
N THR A 108 -11.70 -22.92 17.40
CA THR A 108 -12.14 -23.51 16.13
C THR A 108 -11.00 -24.16 15.36
N PRO A 109 -9.81 -23.56 15.18
CA PRO A 109 -8.71 -24.23 14.48
C PRO A 109 -8.30 -25.56 15.11
N GLN A 110 -8.32 -25.63 16.45
CA GLN A 110 -8.01 -26.88 17.18
C GLN A 110 -9.11 -27.93 17.03
N ALA A 111 -10.38 -27.52 17.01
CA ALA A 111 -11.50 -28.43 16.78
C ALA A 111 -11.45 -29.00 15.36
N VAL A 112 -11.19 -28.17 14.36
CA VAL A 112 -11.10 -28.58 12.95
C VAL A 112 -9.94 -29.56 12.74
N ILE A 113 -8.73 -29.28 13.27
CA ILE A 113 -7.61 -30.21 13.09
C ILE A 113 -7.84 -31.55 13.80
N ARG A 114 -8.50 -31.57 14.96
CA ARG A 114 -8.85 -32.84 15.63
C ARG A 114 -9.87 -33.65 14.83
N ALA A 115 -10.78 -32.98 14.11
CA ALA A 115 -11.79 -33.63 13.30
C ALA A 115 -11.25 -34.10 11.92
N SER A 116 -10.20 -33.47 11.39
CA SER A 116 -9.68 -33.77 10.05
C SER A 116 -9.05 -35.16 9.88
N GLY A 117 -8.71 -35.85 10.98
CA GLY A 117 -7.96 -37.12 10.92
C GLY A 117 -6.45 -36.95 10.65
N HIS A 118 -5.96 -35.74 10.46
CA HIS A 118 -4.54 -35.45 10.28
C HIS A 118 -3.71 -35.86 11.50
N THR A 119 -2.49 -36.36 11.26
CA THR A 119 -1.46 -36.62 12.27
C THR A 119 -0.11 -36.08 11.77
N GLY A 120 0.70 -35.57 12.69
CA GLY A 120 1.99 -34.97 12.36
C GLY A 120 1.98 -33.45 12.43
N VAL A 121 2.92 -32.81 11.72
CA VAL A 121 3.14 -31.36 11.79
C VAL A 121 2.15 -30.62 10.89
N TYR A 122 1.63 -29.50 11.39
CA TYR A 122 0.77 -28.60 10.63
C TYR A 122 1.05 -27.13 10.98
N GLY A 123 0.72 -26.21 10.07
CA GLY A 123 0.78 -24.76 10.28
C GLY A 123 -0.59 -24.20 10.64
N SER A 124 -0.69 -23.43 11.72
CA SER A 124 -1.90 -22.70 12.06
C SER A 124 -1.67 -21.19 11.91
N TYR A 125 -2.39 -20.52 11.00
CA TYR A 125 -2.19 -19.11 10.70
C TYR A 125 -3.47 -18.29 10.87
N ARG A 126 -3.29 -16.99 11.07
CA ARG A 126 -4.40 -16.02 11.10
C ARG A 126 -4.29 -15.07 9.90
N LEU A 127 -5.45 -14.57 9.49
CA LEU A 127 -5.58 -13.52 8.49
C LEU A 127 -6.77 -12.64 8.85
N ASP A 128 -6.62 -11.33 8.82
CA ASP A 128 -7.73 -10.41 9.04
C ASP A 128 -8.55 -10.27 7.73
N ASP A 129 -9.83 -9.88 7.82
CA ASP A 129 -10.79 -9.87 6.71
C ASP A 129 -10.56 -8.71 5.71
N ASP A 130 -9.58 -7.86 5.98
CA ASP A 130 -9.15 -6.74 5.13
C ASP A 130 -7.67 -6.85 4.67
N ASP A 131 -7.07 -8.04 4.80
CA ASP A 131 -5.71 -8.31 4.38
C ASP A 131 -5.65 -9.50 3.40
N MET A 132 -4.55 -9.63 2.66
CA MET A 132 -4.34 -10.71 1.68
C MET A 132 -3.00 -11.41 1.89
N LEU A 133 -2.94 -12.72 1.58
CA LEU A 133 -1.71 -13.48 1.46
C LEU A 133 -1.31 -13.60 -0.01
N ALA A 134 0.00 -13.51 -0.29
CA ALA A 134 0.53 -13.71 -1.63
C ALA A 134 0.33 -15.14 -2.14
N THR A 135 0.26 -15.32 -3.44
CA THR A 135 0.10 -16.64 -4.08
C THR A 135 1.17 -17.65 -3.68
N GLY A 136 2.41 -17.21 -3.40
CA GLY A 136 3.52 -18.06 -2.95
C GLY A 136 3.61 -18.26 -1.44
N PHE A 137 2.61 -17.85 -0.65
CA PHE A 137 2.68 -17.89 0.83
C PHE A 137 2.88 -19.31 1.37
N PHE A 138 2.11 -20.29 0.91
CA PHE A 138 2.22 -21.66 1.43
C PHE A 138 3.48 -22.39 0.94
N ASP A 139 3.97 -22.06 -0.27
CA ASP A 139 5.26 -22.55 -0.76
C ASP A 139 6.40 -22.07 0.14
N ALA A 140 6.37 -20.78 0.54
CA ALA A 140 7.36 -20.23 1.46
C ALA A 140 7.24 -20.81 2.89
N ALA A 141 6.05 -21.19 3.30
CA ALA A 141 5.77 -21.73 4.63
C ALA A 141 6.05 -23.24 4.74
N GLN A 142 5.89 -24.00 3.66
CA GLN A 142 6.02 -25.46 3.62
C GLN A 142 7.34 -26.01 4.22
N PRO A 143 8.52 -25.41 3.99
CA PRO A 143 9.78 -25.90 4.57
C PRO A 143 9.82 -25.88 6.10
N TYR A 144 8.98 -25.07 6.74
CA TYR A 144 8.91 -24.97 8.20
C TYR A 144 7.98 -26.00 8.83
N LEU A 145 7.18 -26.72 8.05
CA LEU A 145 6.33 -27.81 8.55
C LEU A 145 7.17 -29.07 8.82
N ALA A 146 8.08 -28.97 9.77
CA ALA A 146 8.97 -30.06 10.18
C ALA A 146 9.10 -30.10 11.69
N GLU A 147 9.30 -31.31 12.24
CA GLU A 147 9.32 -31.56 13.69
C GLU A 147 10.28 -30.66 14.50
N PRO A 148 11.49 -30.29 13.99
CA PRO A 148 12.39 -29.39 14.73
C PRO A 148 11.83 -27.99 14.99
N PHE A 149 10.81 -27.55 14.24
CA PHE A 149 10.21 -26.23 14.37
C PHE A 149 8.92 -26.22 15.18
N VAL A 150 8.40 -27.39 15.57
CA VAL A 150 7.16 -27.48 16.37
C VAL A 150 7.33 -26.78 17.71
N GLY A 151 6.38 -25.89 18.04
CA GLY A 151 6.44 -25.03 19.22
C GLY A 151 7.04 -23.64 18.96
N MET A 152 7.35 -23.31 17.70
CA MET A 152 7.80 -22.00 17.25
C MET A 152 6.71 -21.31 16.41
N PHE A 153 6.89 -20.02 16.16
CA PHE A 153 6.17 -19.30 15.12
C PHE A 153 7.09 -19.04 13.93
N VAL A 154 6.50 -18.91 12.74
CA VAL A 154 7.16 -18.30 11.59
C VAL A 154 6.38 -17.05 11.17
N SER A 155 7.10 -15.96 10.94
CA SER A 155 6.59 -14.69 10.44
C SER A 155 7.28 -14.35 9.13
N PHE A 156 6.51 -13.89 8.15
CA PHE A 156 6.98 -13.41 6.86
C PHE A 156 6.84 -11.87 6.84
N PRO A 157 7.87 -11.14 7.30
CA PRO A 157 7.73 -9.71 7.57
C PRO A 157 7.68 -8.82 6.32
N LEU A 158 8.14 -9.30 5.14
CA LEU A 158 8.14 -8.52 3.92
C LEU A 158 6.77 -8.62 3.23
N GLY A 159 6.14 -7.48 3.02
CA GLY A 159 4.86 -7.38 2.34
C GLY A 159 4.68 -6.06 1.61
N VAL A 160 3.48 -5.83 1.15
CA VAL A 160 3.03 -4.59 0.50
C VAL A 160 1.95 -3.94 1.36
N GLU A 161 2.00 -2.63 1.50
CA GLU A 161 0.89 -1.80 1.98
C GLU A 161 0.30 -1.03 0.80
N ALA A 162 -1.02 -0.98 0.69
CA ALA A 162 -1.72 -0.25 -0.34
C ALA A 162 -2.97 0.42 0.22
N ILE A 163 -3.34 1.58 -0.32
CA ILE A 163 -4.64 2.20 -0.07
C ILE A 163 -5.68 1.42 -0.87
N PHE A 164 -6.80 1.12 -0.23
CA PHE A 164 -7.97 0.56 -0.89
C PHE A 164 -9.18 1.47 -0.67
N ASP A 165 -9.77 1.98 -1.75
CA ASP A 165 -10.91 2.90 -1.72
C ASP A 165 -12.28 2.20 -1.71
N GLY A 166 -12.30 0.87 -1.73
CA GLY A 166 -13.48 0.01 -1.87
C GLY A 166 -13.62 -0.62 -3.25
N THR A 167 -12.83 -0.15 -4.23
CA THR A 167 -12.85 -0.64 -5.62
C THR A 167 -11.45 -0.85 -6.16
N HIS A 168 -10.52 0.07 -5.90
CA HIS A 168 -9.17 0.09 -6.45
C HIS A 168 -8.10 0.10 -5.37
N PHE A 169 -6.96 -0.46 -5.69
CA PHE A 169 -5.75 -0.37 -4.88
C PHE A 169 -4.80 0.65 -5.47
N SER A 170 -4.24 1.50 -4.61
CA SER A 170 -3.26 2.51 -5.01
C SER A 170 -2.16 2.68 -3.95
N ASN A 171 -1.13 3.49 -4.27
CA ASN A 171 -0.02 3.82 -3.37
C ASN A 171 0.71 2.60 -2.79
N PHE A 172 1.11 1.64 -3.64
CA PHE A 172 1.82 0.43 -3.21
C PHE A 172 3.18 0.74 -2.58
N ARG A 173 3.40 0.24 -1.35
CA ARG A 173 4.61 0.44 -0.55
C ARG A 173 5.15 -0.88 -0.04
N LEU A 174 6.46 -1.08 -0.12
CA LEU A 174 7.12 -2.22 0.51
C LEU A 174 7.19 -1.99 2.03
N ALA A 175 6.63 -2.91 2.80
CA ALA A 175 6.63 -2.87 4.24
C ALA A 175 7.42 -4.05 4.81
N HIS A 176 8.15 -3.80 5.90
CA HIS A 176 8.82 -4.86 6.66
C HIS A 176 8.32 -4.80 8.10
N VAL A 177 7.35 -5.67 8.42
CA VAL A 177 6.67 -5.71 9.73
C VAL A 177 6.81 -7.10 10.35
N PRO A 178 7.80 -7.31 11.23
CA PRO A 178 7.94 -8.58 11.95
C PRO A 178 6.73 -8.87 12.83
N MET A 179 6.36 -10.14 12.93
CA MET A 179 5.26 -10.63 13.78
C MET A 179 3.93 -9.90 13.53
N ASN A 180 3.67 -9.54 12.26
CA ASN A 180 2.39 -8.96 11.87
C ASN A 180 1.25 -9.99 11.95
N SER A 181 -0.02 -9.53 11.86
CA SER A 181 -1.19 -10.43 11.87
C SER A 181 -1.44 -11.14 10.55
N MET A 182 -0.80 -10.72 9.46
CA MET A 182 -0.99 -11.25 8.13
C MET A 182 -0.15 -12.52 7.95
N GLY A 183 -0.74 -13.67 8.22
CA GLY A 183 -0.09 -14.97 8.03
C GLY A 183 0.91 -15.38 9.11
N LEU A 184 0.96 -14.71 10.28
CA LEU A 184 1.74 -15.22 11.41
C LEU A 184 1.29 -16.66 11.71
N MET A 185 2.22 -17.61 11.57
CA MET A 185 1.93 -19.04 11.59
C MET A 185 2.53 -19.72 12.80
N ALA A 186 1.72 -20.39 13.58
CA ALA A 186 2.14 -21.31 14.64
C ALA A 186 2.48 -22.67 14.03
N LEU A 187 3.64 -23.20 14.35
CA LEU A 187 4.11 -24.51 13.91
C LEU A 187 3.73 -25.53 14.99
N CYS A 188 2.76 -26.35 14.66
CA CYS A 188 2.08 -27.26 15.58
C CYS A 188 2.27 -28.70 15.16
N SER A 189 2.02 -29.67 16.07
CA SER A 189 1.83 -31.06 15.72
C SER A 189 0.62 -31.65 16.47
N ILE A 190 0.04 -32.70 15.89
CA ILE A 190 -1.04 -33.49 16.49
C ILE A 190 -0.69 -34.96 16.39
N ASP A 191 -0.84 -35.71 17.52
CA ASP A 191 -0.60 -37.13 17.56
C ASP A 191 -1.87 -37.94 17.26
N ALA A 192 -1.74 -39.28 17.27
CA ALA A 192 -2.83 -40.21 17.03
C ALA A 192 -3.92 -40.14 18.15
N GLU A 193 -3.54 -39.77 19.35
CA GLU A 193 -4.42 -39.58 20.50
C GLU A 193 -5.09 -38.18 20.51
N LYS A 194 -4.89 -37.37 19.46
CA LYS A 194 -5.43 -36.01 19.30
C LYS A 194 -4.84 -34.96 20.25
N ASN A 195 -3.68 -35.22 20.86
CA ASN A 195 -2.97 -34.23 21.62
C ASN A 195 -2.26 -33.24 20.69
N ILE A 196 -2.39 -31.96 20.97
CA ILE A 196 -1.80 -30.89 20.17
C ILE A 196 -0.60 -30.31 20.92
N ARG A 197 0.52 -30.24 20.24
CA ARG A 197 1.71 -29.46 20.63
C ARG A 197 1.72 -28.19 19.81
N ALA A 198 1.67 -27.04 20.47
CA ALA A 198 1.63 -25.72 19.82
C ALA A 198 2.50 -24.72 20.60
N PRO A 199 2.99 -23.65 19.96
CA PRO A 199 3.68 -22.57 20.66
C PRO A 199 2.68 -21.85 21.60
N LYS A 200 3.23 -21.22 22.65
CA LYS A 200 2.43 -20.33 23.50
C LYS A 200 2.14 -19.04 22.75
N GLY A 201 0.86 -18.70 22.61
CA GLY A 201 0.41 -17.48 21.96
C GLY A 201 0.33 -16.29 22.91
N GLY A 202 0.19 -15.12 22.34
CA GLY A 202 -0.03 -13.82 22.99
C GLY A 202 -0.47 -12.79 21.94
N PRO A 203 -0.43 -11.47 22.27
CA PRO A 203 -0.55 -10.43 21.25
C PRO A 203 0.51 -10.66 20.14
N HIS A 204 0.10 -10.57 18.88
CA HIS A 204 0.98 -10.94 17.76
C HIS A 204 2.30 -10.16 17.75
N ASP A 205 2.28 -8.88 18.09
CA ASP A 205 3.43 -7.98 18.19
C ASP A 205 4.37 -8.29 19.37
N LEU A 206 3.97 -9.19 20.26
CA LEU A 206 4.74 -9.64 21.42
C LEU A 206 4.99 -11.16 21.42
N THR A 207 4.74 -11.83 20.31
CA THR A 207 4.82 -13.31 20.20
C THR A 207 6.20 -13.85 20.60
N ASP A 208 7.28 -13.13 20.28
CA ASP A 208 8.67 -13.46 20.65
C ASP A 208 8.93 -13.53 22.14
N ARG A 209 8.05 -12.94 22.97
CA ARG A 209 8.12 -13.03 24.45
C ARG A 209 7.54 -14.34 25.01
N TYR A 210 6.82 -15.08 24.19
CA TYR A 210 6.12 -16.29 24.62
C TYR A 210 6.71 -17.56 23.98
N SER A 211 7.16 -17.45 22.72
CA SER A 211 7.74 -18.58 21.97
C SER A 211 8.75 -18.07 20.94
N PRO A 212 9.71 -18.92 20.52
CA PRO A 212 10.65 -18.55 19.46
C PRO A 212 9.93 -18.19 18.16
N VAL A 213 10.45 -17.19 17.43
CA VAL A 213 9.91 -16.74 16.15
C VAL A 213 11.00 -16.80 15.08
N ILE A 214 10.71 -17.47 13.99
CA ILE A 214 11.54 -17.48 12.78
C ILE A 214 11.06 -16.31 11.91
N LEU A 215 11.97 -15.46 11.45
CA LEU A 215 11.68 -14.38 10.51
C LEU A 215 12.22 -14.73 9.13
N ASP A 216 11.34 -14.83 8.12
CA ASP A 216 11.72 -15.05 6.73
C ASP A 216 11.21 -13.91 5.84
N ALA A 217 12.11 -12.99 5.47
CA ALA A 217 11.84 -11.81 4.67
C ALA A 217 12.28 -11.93 3.20
N ARG A 218 12.48 -13.15 2.69
CA ARG A 218 13.00 -13.37 1.32
C ARG A 218 11.97 -13.12 0.23
N HIS A 219 10.67 -13.17 0.58
CA HIS A 219 9.56 -13.07 -0.37
C HIS A 219 8.51 -12.07 0.12
N VAL A 220 7.87 -11.37 -0.82
CA VAL A 220 6.65 -10.63 -0.53
C VAL A 220 5.55 -11.61 -0.23
N SER A 221 5.00 -11.57 0.99
CA SER A 221 4.12 -12.62 1.52
C SER A 221 2.71 -12.17 1.84
N TYR A 222 2.49 -10.85 1.95
CA TYR A 222 1.17 -10.29 2.24
C TYR A 222 0.96 -8.94 1.56
N LEU A 223 -0.32 -8.56 1.36
CA LEU A 223 -0.73 -7.19 1.09
C LEU A 223 -1.67 -6.74 2.21
N ARG A 224 -1.30 -5.64 2.86
CA ARG A 224 -2.11 -4.96 3.86
C ARG A 224 -2.89 -3.84 3.21
N SER A 225 -4.21 -3.92 3.30
CA SER A 225 -5.09 -2.87 2.79
C SER A 225 -5.31 -1.80 3.84
N LEU A 226 -5.12 -0.55 3.43
CA LEU A 226 -5.27 0.63 4.28
C LEU A 226 -6.51 1.39 3.83
N HIS A 227 -7.44 1.65 4.77
CA HIS A 227 -8.72 2.28 4.46
C HIS A 227 -9.34 2.94 5.69
N ASP A 228 -10.32 3.81 5.50
CA ASP A 228 -10.98 4.56 6.58
C ASP A 228 -11.77 3.67 7.55
N GLY A 229 -12.26 2.52 7.09
CA GLY A 229 -13.05 1.57 7.90
C GLY A 229 -12.22 0.63 8.79
N GLN A 230 -10.90 0.84 8.92
CA GLN A 230 -10.05 0.03 9.80
C GLN A 230 -10.30 0.34 11.27
N ASP A 231 -10.23 -0.68 12.13
CA ASP A 231 -10.30 -0.50 13.60
C ASP A 231 -9.16 0.40 14.13
N ASN A 232 -8.03 0.47 13.43
CA ASN A 232 -6.97 1.42 13.70
C ASN A 232 -7.39 2.89 13.50
N ALA A 233 -8.39 3.16 12.66
CA ALA A 233 -8.98 4.49 12.50
C ALA A 233 -9.44 5.09 13.83
N MET A 234 -9.89 4.25 14.76
CA MET A 234 -10.25 4.68 16.11
C MET A 234 -9.07 5.22 16.95
N ARG A 235 -7.81 5.09 16.49
CA ARG A 235 -6.66 5.75 17.13
C ARG A 235 -6.67 7.26 16.93
N TYR A 236 -7.27 7.70 15.84
CA TYR A 236 -7.20 9.07 15.38
C TYR A 236 -8.47 9.82 15.77
N GLN A 237 -8.34 10.86 16.56
CA GLN A 237 -9.49 11.63 17.06
C GLN A 237 -9.79 12.85 16.17
N ASP A 238 -8.79 13.33 15.41
CA ASP A 238 -8.88 14.55 14.59
C ASP A 238 -8.28 14.32 13.21
N GLY A 239 -8.99 14.72 12.15
CA GLY A 239 -8.56 14.71 10.76
C GLY A 239 -8.88 13.42 10.00
N SER A 240 -8.56 13.38 8.73
CA SER A 240 -8.76 12.24 7.86
C SER A 240 -7.83 11.10 8.27
N VAL A 241 -8.40 9.92 8.52
CA VAL A 241 -7.65 8.68 8.82
C VAL A 241 -6.76 8.33 7.64
N LEU A 242 -7.29 8.45 6.44
CA LEU A 242 -6.59 8.11 5.20
C LEU A 242 -5.35 8.98 4.98
N GLU A 243 -5.43 10.31 5.22
CA GLU A 243 -4.27 11.20 5.11
C GLU A 243 -3.15 10.83 6.09
N ARG A 244 -3.50 10.40 7.30
CA ARG A 244 -2.49 9.92 8.27
C ARG A 244 -1.85 8.61 7.83
N LEU A 245 -2.65 7.67 7.33
CA LEU A 245 -2.14 6.42 6.79
C LEU A 245 -1.21 6.68 5.60
N LEU A 246 -1.58 7.58 4.68
CA LEU A 246 -0.72 8.03 3.58
C LEU A 246 0.61 8.61 4.08
N HIS A 247 0.56 9.44 5.12
CA HIS A 247 1.77 10.04 5.69
C HIS A 247 2.65 8.99 6.39
N GLU A 248 2.07 8.03 7.09
CA GLU A 248 2.78 6.94 7.75
C GLU A 248 3.42 6.00 6.73
N THR A 249 2.67 5.55 5.74
CA THR A 249 3.16 4.64 4.68
C THR A 249 4.12 5.32 3.72
N GLY A 250 4.01 6.63 3.54
CA GLY A 250 4.95 7.43 2.74
C GLY A 250 6.41 7.35 3.22
N LYS A 251 6.66 6.84 4.43
CA LYS A 251 8.00 6.55 4.95
C LYS A 251 8.57 5.25 4.38
N ASN A 252 7.72 4.34 3.93
CA ASN A 252 8.09 3.08 3.33
C ASN A 252 8.49 3.31 1.85
N PRO A 253 9.47 2.55 1.32
CA PRO A 253 9.86 2.68 -0.08
C PRO A 253 8.68 2.26 -0.99
N PRO A 254 8.49 2.94 -2.13
CA PRO A 254 7.48 2.54 -3.09
C PRO A 254 7.84 1.17 -3.69
N LEU A 255 6.82 0.36 -3.98
CA LEU A 255 6.97 -0.82 -4.81
C LEU A 255 7.00 -0.36 -6.27
N HIS A 256 8.11 -0.63 -6.96
CA HIS A 256 8.27 -0.28 -8.39
C HIS A 256 8.12 -1.47 -9.32
N ASP A 257 8.35 -2.69 -8.85
CA ASP A 257 8.30 -3.91 -9.63
C ASP A 257 6.85 -4.38 -9.82
N TYR A 258 6.26 -4.08 -10.98
CA TYR A 258 4.90 -4.51 -11.31
C TYR A 258 4.79 -6.02 -11.51
N ASP A 259 5.84 -6.66 -12.04
CA ASP A 259 5.84 -8.11 -12.24
C ASP A 259 5.83 -8.85 -10.90
N GLN A 260 6.53 -8.31 -9.89
CA GLN A 260 6.46 -8.82 -8.51
C GLN A 260 5.04 -8.65 -7.92
N LEU A 261 4.40 -7.48 -8.12
CA LEU A 261 3.03 -7.23 -7.68
C LEU A 261 2.05 -8.20 -8.35
N ALA A 262 2.13 -8.33 -9.68
CA ALA A 262 1.24 -9.18 -10.47
C ALA A 262 1.40 -10.68 -10.15
N SER A 263 2.63 -11.12 -9.88
CA SER A 263 2.89 -12.50 -9.46
C SER A 263 2.37 -12.78 -8.06
N ALA A 264 2.61 -11.88 -7.10
CA ALA A 264 2.21 -12.07 -5.72
C ALA A 264 0.68 -11.86 -5.50
N PHE A 265 0.08 -10.89 -6.22
CA PHE A 265 -1.31 -10.47 -6.05
C PHE A 265 -2.03 -10.30 -7.40
N PRO A 266 -2.23 -11.39 -8.16
CA PRO A 266 -2.81 -11.32 -9.51
C PRO A 266 -4.23 -10.74 -9.55
N THR A 267 -5.04 -10.87 -8.51
CA THR A 267 -6.37 -10.24 -8.46
C THR A 267 -6.29 -8.72 -8.39
N VAL A 268 -5.27 -8.18 -7.71
CA VAL A 268 -5.00 -6.74 -7.65
C VAL A 268 -4.48 -6.22 -8.99
N ALA A 269 -3.52 -6.94 -9.59
CA ALA A 269 -2.97 -6.59 -10.90
C ALA A 269 -4.06 -6.61 -12.00
N ALA A 270 -4.90 -7.65 -12.00
CA ALA A 270 -6.02 -7.74 -12.97
C ALA A 270 -6.99 -6.55 -12.87
N ARG A 271 -7.22 -6.03 -11.66
CA ARG A 271 -8.05 -4.83 -11.46
C ARG A 271 -7.40 -3.58 -12.04
N ILE A 272 -6.06 -3.43 -11.87
CA ILE A 272 -5.30 -2.34 -12.47
C ILE A 272 -5.40 -2.42 -14.01
N ASP A 273 -5.12 -3.61 -14.57
CA ASP A 273 -5.10 -3.82 -16.01
C ASP A 273 -6.49 -3.60 -16.66
N GLN A 274 -7.57 -4.04 -15.99
CA GLN A 274 -8.96 -3.86 -16.48
C GLN A 274 -9.40 -2.40 -16.53
N GLY A 275 -8.92 -1.57 -15.60
CA GLY A 275 -9.24 -0.14 -15.52
C GLY A 275 -8.28 0.75 -16.29
N ALA A 276 -7.25 0.21 -16.94
CA ALA A 276 -6.19 0.99 -17.54
C ALA A 276 -6.48 1.41 -18.99
N GLN A 277 -6.14 2.65 -19.31
CA GLN A 277 -5.98 3.14 -20.67
C GLN A 277 -4.54 2.86 -21.13
N GLU A 278 -4.38 2.17 -22.25
CA GLU A 278 -3.07 1.78 -22.78
C GLU A 278 -2.62 2.67 -23.92
N PHE A 279 -1.33 3.02 -23.91
CA PHE A 279 -0.65 3.81 -24.93
C PHE A 279 0.55 3.01 -25.48
N ALA A 280 0.56 2.71 -26.76
CA ALA A 280 1.73 2.21 -27.45
C ALA A 280 2.70 3.38 -27.70
N VAL A 281 3.97 3.23 -27.29
CA VAL A 281 5.01 4.24 -27.46
C VAL A 281 6.06 3.72 -28.45
N GLY A 282 6.73 2.62 -28.14
CA GLY A 282 7.64 1.92 -29.06
C GLY A 282 8.95 2.64 -29.37
N GLU A 283 9.36 3.60 -28.53
CA GLU A 283 10.57 4.40 -28.73
C GLU A 283 11.39 4.58 -27.44
N ALA A 284 12.61 5.05 -27.58
CA ALA A 284 13.47 5.39 -26.46
C ALA A 284 12.89 6.59 -25.67
N VAL A 285 13.00 6.56 -24.34
CA VAL A 285 12.48 7.63 -23.46
C VAL A 285 13.07 8.99 -23.77
N GLY A 286 14.33 9.04 -24.21
CA GLY A 286 15.03 10.23 -24.66
C GLY A 286 14.92 11.42 -23.71
N GLU A 287 14.53 12.56 -24.26
CA GLU A 287 14.29 13.81 -23.53
C GLU A 287 12.96 13.80 -22.76
N GLY A 288 12.11 12.78 -22.95
CA GLY A 288 10.92 12.53 -22.19
C GLY A 288 9.67 12.26 -23.03
N VAL A 289 8.81 11.37 -22.53
CA VAL A 289 7.48 11.08 -23.06
C VAL A 289 6.47 11.55 -22.05
N GLY A 290 5.60 12.47 -22.44
CA GLY A 290 4.65 13.13 -21.56
C GLY A 290 3.22 12.61 -21.75
N PHE A 291 2.42 12.75 -20.69
CA PHE A 291 0.99 12.41 -20.68
C PHE A 291 0.26 13.53 -19.92
N ALA A 292 -0.86 13.96 -20.44
CA ALA A 292 -1.68 15.02 -19.86
C ALA A 292 -3.15 14.58 -19.82
N LEU A 293 -3.94 15.15 -18.93
CA LEU A 293 -5.39 14.94 -18.92
C LEU A 293 -6.00 15.37 -20.25
N ALA A 294 -6.93 14.57 -20.77
CA ALA A 294 -7.53 14.81 -22.09
C ALA A 294 -8.42 16.05 -22.09
N GLU A 295 -9.08 16.37 -20.99
CA GLU A 295 -9.92 17.55 -20.86
C GLU A 295 -9.22 18.64 -20.05
N GLN A 296 -8.97 19.79 -20.67
CA GLN A 296 -8.48 20.98 -19.97
C GLN A 296 -9.57 21.48 -19.00
N GLY A 297 -9.25 21.53 -17.72
CA GLY A 297 -10.20 21.95 -16.67
C GLY A 297 -11.00 20.81 -16.03
N ALA A 298 -10.79 19.56 -16.44
CA ALA A 298 -11.26 18.41 -15.70
C ALA A 298 -10.72 18.44 -14.24
N ARG A 299 -11.53 18.02 -13.28
CA ARG A 299 -11.04 17.76 -11.93
C ARG A 299 -9.91 16.73 -12.08
N GLY A 300 -8.72 17.10 -11.63
CA GLY A 300 -7.57 16.18 -11.69
C GLY A 300 -7.83 14.92 -10.88
N VAL A 301 -7.05 13.89 -11.14
CA VAL A 301 -7.20 12.55 -10.58
C VAL A 301 -6.48 12.46 -9.25
N ALA A 302 -7.16 11.95 -8.22
CA ALA A 302 -6.55 11.71 -6.90
C ALA A 302 -5.87 10.34 -6.82
N ASP A 303 -6.48 9.32 -7.43
CA ASP A 303 -5.93 7.96 -7.53
C ASP A 303 -5.44 7.68 -8.93
N VAL A 304 -4.18 7.24 -9.05
CA VAL A 304 -3.61 6.87 -10.32
C VAL A 304 -2.59 5.76 -10.16
N THR A 305 -2.67 4.78 -11.04
CA THR A 305 -1.63 3.76 -11.19
C THR A 305 -1.13 3.76 -12.63
N ILE A 306 0.16 4.00 -12.80
CA ILE A 306 0.87 4.04 -14.07
C ILE A 306 1.75 2.82 -14.15
N VAL A 307 1.59 1.99 -15.16
CA VAL A 307 2.45 0.84 -15.45
C VAL A 307 3.23 1.14 -16.74
N LEU A 308 4.55 1.04 -16.66
CA LEU A 308 5.46 1.26 -17.79
C LEU A 308 6.06 -0.08 -18.20
N SER A 309 5.88 -0.49 -19.44
CA SER A 309 6.61 -1.62 -20.04
C SER A 309 7.90 -1.09 -20.65
N LEU A 310 9.01 -1.55 -20.12
CA LEU A 310 10.36 -1.05 -20.43
C LEU A 310 11.23 -2.17 -20.99
N ASN A 311 12.16 -1.80 -21.87
CA ASN A 311 13.23 -2.68 -22.29
C ASN A 311 14.56 -1.92 -22.20
N SER A 312 15.55 -2.46 -21.50
CA SER A 312 16.86 -1.85 -21.28
C SER A 312 17.98 -2.82 -21.59
N GLU A 313 19.02 -2.37 -22.31
CA GLU A 313 20.21 -3.18 -22.60
C GLU A 313 21.08 -3.42 -21.36
N GLU A 314 20.96 -2.57 -20.34
CA GLU A 314 21.72 -2.63 -19.11
C GLU A 314 20.87 -2.15 -17.92
N PRO A 315 21.17 -2.56 -16.68
CA PRO A 315 20.42 -2.10 -15.51
C PRO A 315 20.66 -0.60 -15.27
N ILE A 316 19.59 0.14 -14.98
CA ILE A 316 19.64 1.57 -14.67
C ILE A 316 19.44 1.77 -13.18
N GLY A 317 20.32 2.53 -12.56
CA GLY A 317 20.24 2.85 -11.13
C GLY A 317 19.03 3.72 -10.78
N PRO A 318 18.57 3.67 -9.51
CA PRO A 318 17.32 4.29 -9.09
C PRO A 318 17.30 5.82 -9.19
N GLU A 319 18.44 6.49 -9.37
CA GLU A 319 18.50 7.96 -9.47
C GLU A 319 18.54 8.48 -10.92
N HIS A 320 18.52 7.58 -11.91
CA HIS A 320 18.75 7.92 -13.32
C HIS A 320 17.52 7.78 -14.21
N PHE A 321 16.45 7.11 -13.72
CA PHE A 321 15.17 7.00 -14.42
C PHE A 321 14.05 7.59 -13.55
N VAL A 322 13.21 8.44 -14.14
CA VAL A 322 12.29 9.27 -13.39
C VAL A 322 10.92 9.37 -14.07
N VAL A 323 9.87 9.37 -13.25
CA VAL A 323 8.53 9.83 -13.63
C VAL A 323 8.25 11.13 -12.88
N TYR A 324 8.17 12.23 -13.60
CA TYR A 324 7.75 13.53 -13.10
C TYR A 324 6.23 13.61 -13.05
N LEU A 325 5.69 14.23 -12.00
CA LEU A 325 4.25 14.35 -11.78
C LEU A 325 3.86 15.81 -11.56
N LEU A 326 2.93 16.29 -12.37
CA LEU A 326 2.36 17.62 -12.23
C LEU A 326 1.14 17.53 -11.29
N VAL A 327 1.39 17.74 -10.01
CA VAL A 327 0.35 17.76 -8.98
C VAL A 327 -0.11 19.19 -8.73
N VAL A 328 -1.43 19.41 -8.66
CA VAL A 328 -2.06 20.70 -8.43
C VAL A 328 -2.95 20.68 -7.18
N ASP A 329 -3.22 21.88 -6.64
CA ASP A 329 -4.19 22.09 -5.56
C ASP A 329 -5.64 22.19 -6.09
N ALA A 330 -6.62 22.30 -5.19
CA ALA A 330 -8.05 22.42 -5.53
C ALA A 330 -8.38 23.63 -6.42
N GLN A 331 -7.48 24.59 -6.56
CA GLN A 331 -7.62 25.74 -7.44
C GLN A 331 -6.87 25.57 -8.78
N GLY A 332 -6.37 24.36 -9.07
CA GLY A 332 -5.61 24.09 -10.29
C GLY A 332 -4.20 24.69 -10.31
N ARG A 333 -3.66 25.11 -9.16
CA ARG A 333 -2.30 25.67 -9.06
C ARG A 333 -1.33 24.56 -8.72
N LYS A 334 -0.20 24.49 -9.41
CA LYS A 334 0.81 23.47 -9.12
C LYS A 334 1.33 23.60 -7.69
N LEU A 335 1.54 22.46 -7.06
CA LEU A 335 2.11 22.41 -5.72
C LEU A 335 3.56 22.87 -5.75
N PRO A 336 3.97 23.73 -4.81
CA PRO A 336 5.34 24.21 -4.73
C PRO A 336 6.29 23.06 -4.36
N ARG A 337 7.51 23.08 -4.93
CA ARG A 337 8.54 22.04 -4.73
C ARG A 337 8.90 21.75 -3.27
N HIS A 338 8.69 22.70 -2.38
CA HIS A 338 8.98 22.53 -0.96
C HIS A 338 7.81 21.90 -0.17
N GLN A 339 6.62 21.83 -0.76
CA GLN A 339 5.49 21.13 -0.16
C GLN A 339 5.66 19.64 -0.42
N ALA A 340 5.66 18.84 0.64
CA ALA A 340 5.70 17.40 0.50
C ALA A 340 4.37 16.91 -0.11
N VAL A 341 4.46 15.95 -1.01
CA VAL A 341 3.33 15.16 -1.49
C VAL A 341 3.58 13.73 -1.02
N ALA A 342 2.57 13.14 -0.40
CA ALA A 342 2.69 11.80 0.15
C ALA A 342 3.18 10.82 -0.94
N GLY A 343 4.24 10.11 -0.63
CA GLY A 343 4.80 9.11 -1.54
C GLY A 343 5.70 9.63 -2.64
N LEU A 344 5.89 10.93 -2.81
CA LEU A 344 6.74 11.50 -3.84
C LEU A 344 8.04 12.11 -3.28
N LYS A 345 9.11 12.00 -4.05
CA LYS A 345 10.32 12.80 -3.80
C LYS A 345 10.11 14.21 -4.35
N SER A 346 10.61 15.21 -3.61
CA SER A 346 10.64 16.59 -4.06
C SER A 346 12.01 16.94 -4.62
N ILE A 347 12.06 17.39 -5.88
CA ILE A 347 13.26 17.92 -6.51
C ILE A 347 13.35 19.41 -6.19
N LYS A 348 14.40 19.81 -5.50
CA LYS A 348 14.59 21.21 -5.07
C LYS A 348 14.92 22.16 -6.23
N ARG A 349 15.45 21.66 -7.35
CA ARG A 349 15.84 22.44 -8.52
C ARG A 349 15.12 21.93 -9.78
N GLY A 350 14.82 22.80 -10.72
CA GLY A 350 14.14 22.45 -11.96
C GLY A 350 12.68 22.88 -12.02
N ARG A 351 12.01 22.64 -13.15
CA ARG A 351 10.64 23.09 -13.42
C ARG A 351 9.58 22.24 -12.73
N ILE A 352 9.86 20.96 -12.49
CA ILE A 352 8.94 19.97 -11.93
C ILE A 352 9.41 19.61 -10.52
N GLY A 353 8.51 19.70 -9.55
CA GLY A 353 8.84 19.57 -8.13
C GLY A 353 8.71 18.16 -7.57
N HIS A 354 7.83 17.32 -8.12
CA HIS A 354 7.47 16.02 -7.55
C HIS A 354 7.75 14.91 -8.54
N CYS A 355 8.33 13.81 -8.06
CA CYS A 355 8.70 12.70 -8.94
C CYS A 355 8.82 11.37 -8.19
N HIS A 356 8.73 10.29 -8.95
CA HIS A 356 9.29 8.99 -8.61
C HIS A 356 10.62 8.78 -9.31
N LEU A 357 11.62 8.36 -8.54
CA LEU A 357 12.89 7.86 -9.05
C LEU A 357 12.90 6.34 -8.88
N MET A 358 13.24 5.59 -9.92
CA MET A 358 13.13 4.14 -9.90
C MET A 358 14.27 3.45 -10.65
N PRO A 359 14.66 2.22 -10.23
CA PRO A 359 15.55 1.39 -11.01
C PRO A 359 14.82 0.80 -12.22
N VAL A 360 15.58 0.53 -13.29
CA VAL A 360 15.12 -0.27 -14.43
C VAL A 360 16.01 -1.51 -14.52
N LYS A 361 15.43 -2.68 -14.66
CA LYS A 361 16.15 -3.95 -14.83
C LYS A 361 16.66 -4.05 -16.27
N GLU A 362 17.73 -4.86 -16.47
CA GLU A 362 18.14 -5.29 -17.78
C GLU A 362 17.06 -6.18 -18.42
N GLY A 363 16.88 -6.07 -19.73
CA GLY A 363 15.85 -6.76 -20.49
C GLY A 363 14.46 -6.13 -20.33
N GLN A 364 13.44 -6.92 -20.61
CA GLN A 364 12.04 -6.51 -20.47
C GLN A 364 11.64 -6.52 -18.99
N SER A 365 10.97 -5.46 -18.57
CA SER A 365 10.44 -5.32 -17.20
C SER A 365 9.24 -4.38 -17.18
N ARG A 366 8.34 -4.58 -16.24
CA ARG A 366 7.25 -3.65 -15.98
C ARG A 366 7.47 -2.96 -14.64
N VAL A 367 7.39 -1.64 -14.64
CA VAL A 367 7.48 -0.84 -13.42
C VAL A 367 6.17 -0.13 -13.14
N VAL A 368 5.87 0.07 -11.86
CA VAL A 368 4.64 0.70 -11.40
C VAL A 368 4.92 1.97 -10.62
N VAL A 369 4.16 3.02 -10.91
CA VAL A 369 4.03 4.23 -10.12
C VAL A 369 2.57 4.35 -9.72
N SER A 370 2.29 4.17 -8.45
CA SER A 370 0.93 4.23 -7.93
C SER A 370 0.83 5.25 -6.80
N LEU A 371 -0.19 6.09 -6.88
CA LEU A 371 -0.38 7.24 -6.00
C LEU A 371 -1.82 7.30 -5.52
N HIS A 372 -1.96 7.69 -4.26
CA HIS A 372 -3.17 8.29 -3.72
C HIS A 372 -2.82 9.70 -3.23
N LEU A 373 -3.46 10.72 -3.78
CA LEU A 373 -3.20 12.11 -3.43
C LEU A 373 -4.14 12.57 -2.32
N GLU A 374 -3.64 13.44 -1.45
CA GLU A 374 -4.42 14.01 -0.35
C GLU A 374 -5.63 14.81 -0.86
N GLN A 375 -6.63 14.97 -0.01
CA GLN A 375 -7.83 15.74 -0.35
C GLN A 375 -7.48 17.13 -0.87
N GLY A 376 -8.03 17.49 -2.02
CA GLY A 376 -7.77 18.77 -2.69
C GLY A 376 -6.50 18.81 -3.51
N GLN A 377 -5.75 17.70 -3.60
CA GLN A 377 -4.67 17.54 -4.56
C GLN A 377 -5.12 16.68 -5.73
N SER A 378 -4.53 16.89 -6.90
CA SER A 378 -4.83 16.09 -8.08
C SER A 378 -3.69 16.10 -9.09
N LEU A 379 -3.57 15.02 -9.87
CA LEU A 379 -2.62 14.88 -10.96
C LEU A 379 -3.19 15.50 -12.24
N GLN A 380 -2.41 16.34 -12.93
CA GLN A 380 -2.75 16.93 -14.23
C GLN A 380 -1.98 16.28 -15.40
N GLY A 381 -0.88 15.62 -15.10
CA GLY A 381 -0.07 14.95 -16.08
C GLY A 381 1.23 14.42 -15.49
N PHE A 382 1.94 13.62 -16.28
CA PHE A 382 3.23 13.07 -15.91
C PHE A 382 4.16 12.97 -17.13
N CYS A 383 5.46 12.82 -16.88
CA CYS A 383 6.46 12.65 -17.93
C CYS A 383 7.51 11.63 -17.50
N VAL A 384 7.73 10.62 -18.32
CA VAL A 384 8.76 9.59 -18.16
C VAL A 384 10.03 10.08 -18.81
N LYS A 385 11.17 10.03 -18.11
CA LYS A 385 12.44 10.57 -18.61
C LYS A 385 13.67 9.83 -18.10
N GLY A 386 14.68 9.64 -18.96
CA GLY A 386 16.03 9.27 -18.58
C GLY A 386 16.85 10.51 -18.20
N LEU A 387 17.50 10.50 -17.04
CA LEU A 387 18.32 11.64 -16.56
C LEU A 387 19.77 11.58 -17.03
N GLU A 388 20.23 10.40 -17.47
CA GLU A 388 21.57 10.17 -18.01
C GLU A 388 21.49 9.54 -19.40
N PRO A 389 22.55 9.63 -20.24
CA PRO A 389 22.56 9.09 -21.61
C PRO A 389 22.17 7.61 -21.69
N LYS A 390 22.55 6.80 -20.71
CA LYS A 390 22.17 5.39 -20.64
C LYS A 390 20.67 5.21 -20.40
N ALA A 391 20.12 5.94 -19.43
CA ALA A 391 18.71 5.90 -19.10
C ALA A 391 17.83 6.47 -20.24
N GLN A 392 18.35 7.39 -21.04
CA GLN A 392 17.68 7.93 -22.23
C GLN A 392 17.50 6.89 -23.35
N LYS A 393 18.32 5.83 -23.37
CA LYS A 393 18.23 4.73 -24.33
C LYS A 393 17.23 3.65 -23.95
N VAL A 394 16.69 3.67 -22.72
CA VAL A 394 15.65 2.73 -22.30
C VAL A 394 14.46 2.86 -23.26
N SER A 395 14.05 1.75 -23.86
CA SER A 395 12.84 1.70 -24.69
C SER A 395 11.61 1.67 -23.79
N LEU A 396 10.68 2.59 -24.06
CA LEU A 396 9.35 2.61 -23.46
C LEU A 396 8.37 1.99 -24.46
N GLU A 397 7.99 0.75 -24.23
CA GLU A 397 7.13 0.00 -25.16
C GLU A 397 5.68 0.42 -25.04
N THR A 398 5.14 0.36 -23.79
CA THR A 398 3.77 0.77 -23.50
C THR A 398 3.69 1.54 -22.19
N VAL A 399 2.65 2.35 -22.07
CA VAL A 399 2.24 3.02 -20.83
C VAL A 399 0.77 2.70 -20.59
N SER A 400 0.45 2.10 -19.45
CA SER A 400 -0.91 1.84 -19.02
C SER A 400 -1.24 2.76 -17.85
N VAL A 401 -2.38 3.45 -17.91
CA VAL A 401 -2.81 4.42 -16.88
C VAL A 401 -4.20 4.01 -16.38
N ALA A 402 -4.26 3.52 -15.15
CA ALA A 402 -5.51 3.27 -14.43
C ALA A 402 -5.85 4.50 -13.57
N ALA A 403 -6.92 5.19 -13.92
CA ALA A 403 -7.40 6.41 -13.26
C ALA A 403 -8.85 6.73 -13.69
N ASP A 404 -9.55 7.53 -12.88
CA ASP A 404 -10.93 7.95 -13.17
C ASP A 404 -11.03 9.05 -14.25
N ALA A 405 -9.96 9.32 -14.99
CA ALA A 405 -9.96 10.29 -16.09
C ALA A 405 -9.07 9.82 -17.24
N ALA A 406 -9.42 10.26 -18.44
CA ALA A 406 -8.65 9.96 -19.64
C ALA A 406 -7.40 10.84 -19.76
N PHE A 407 -6.30 10.22 -20.21
CA PHE A 407 -5.05 10.87 -20.56
C PHE A 407 -4.83 10.85 -22.07
N HIS A 408 -3.93 11.68 -22.57
CA HIS A 408 -3.40 11.62 -23.93
C HIS A 408 -1.88 11.81 -23.92
N SER A 409 -1.20 11.20 -24.87
CA SER A 409 0.25 11.36 -25.05
C SER A 409 0.57 12.76 -25.57
N VAL A 410 1.64 13.34 -25.04
CA VAL A 410 2.21 14.62 -25.46
C VAL A 410 3.73 14.51 -25.55
N ASP A 411 4.36 15.27 -26.43
CA ASP A 411 5.81 15.36 -26.42
C ASP A 411 6.37 16.09 -25.19
N ALA A 412 7.66 15.92 -24.91
CA ALA A 412 8.32 16.53 -23.77
C ALA A 412 8.19 18.07 -23.74
N ALA A 413 8.17 18.73 -24.89
CA ALA A 413 8.06 20.19 -24.99
C ALA A 413 6.65 20.66 -24.61
N ARG A 414 5.61 19.96 -25.06
CA ARG A 414 4.22 20.22 -24.67
C ARG A 414 3.98 19.96 -23.18
N PHE A 415 4.54 18.89 -22.64
CA PHE A 415 4.47 18.65 -21.19
C PHE A 415 5.17 19.75 -20.40
N ALA A 416 6.36 20.19 -20.84
CA ALA A 416 7.06 21.32 -20.23
C ALA A 416 6.24 22.61 -20.29
N ALA A 417 5.60 22.89 -21.43
CA ALA A 417 4.70 24.02 -21.58
C ALA A 417 3.49 23.92 -20.63
N LEU A 418 2.89 22.75 -20.47
CA LEU A 418 1.81 22.53 -19.47
C LEU A 418 2.28 22.88 -18.08
N VAL A 419 3.47 22.42 -17.66
CA VAL A 419 4.06 22.74 -16.34
C VAL A 419 4.30 24.24 -16.19
N ASP A 420 4.81 24.92 -17.23
CA ASP A 420 5.10 26.36 -17.18
C ASP A 420 3.83 27.22 -17.13
N HIS A 421 2.76 26.81 -17.83
CA HIS A 421 1.48 27.51 -17.85
C HIS A 421 0.61 27.22 -16.63
N THR A 422 0.85 26.10 -15.91
CA THR A 422 0.12 25.81 -14.67
C THR A 422 0.47 26.86 -13.60
N PRO A 423 -0.50 27.58 -13.06
CA PRO A 423 -0.23 28.69 -12.15
C PRO A 423 0.43 28.19 -10.85
N LEU A 424 1.30 29.03 -10.31
CA LEU A 424 1.94 28.84 -8.99
C LEU A 424 1.64 30.09 -8.14
N ARG A 425 1.44 29.95 -6.83
CA ARG A 425 1.27 31.09 -5.94
C ARG A 425 2.47 32.03 -6.04
N VAL A 426 2.24 33.33 -6.00
CA VAL A 426 3.32 34.34 -6.13
C VAL A 426 4.42 34.13 -5.09
N GLN A 427 4.04 33.86 -3.84
CA GLN A 427 4.97 33.58 -2.75
C GLN A 427 5.85 32.34 -3.00
N ASP A 428 5.29 31.30 -3.60
CA ASP A 428 5.99 30.06 -3.92
C ASP A 428 6.92 30.25 -5.13
N ARG A 429 6.51 31.07 -6.09
CA ARG A 429 7.36 31.48 -7.21
C ARG A 429 8.60 32.23 -6.74
N VAL A 430 8.44 33.14 -5.80
CA VAL A 430 9.58 33.86 -5.16
C VAL A 430 10.49 32.89 -4.40
N HIS A 431 9.91 31.93 -3.68
CA HIS A 431 10.68 30.91 -2.98
C HIS A 431 11.52 30.08 -3.94
N ASP A 432 10.90 29.56 -5.00
CA ASP A 432 11.58 28.72 -5.98
C ASP A 432 12.73 29.47 -6.67
N LEU A 433 12.48 30.75 -7.01
CA LEU A 433 13.51 31.61 -7.59
C LEU A 433 14.68 31.88 -6.66
N LEU A 434 14.43 32.06 -5.36
CA LEU A 434 15.48 32.21 -4.35
C LEU A 434 16.27 30.91 -4.16
N VAL A 435 15.60 29.77 -4.15
CA VAL A 435 16.28 28.46 -4.02
C VAL A 435 17.15 28.19 -5.24
N ASP A 436 16.65 28.41 -6.45
CA ASP A 436 17.41 28.17 -7.69
C ASP A 436 18.64 29.10 -7.81
N ARG A 437 18.56 30.31 -7.32
CA ARG A 437 19.65 31.29 -7.37
C ARG A 437 20.50 31.36 -6.10
N TRP A 438 20.19 30.54 -5.09
CA TRP A 438 20.84 30.65 -3.78
C TRP A 438 22.36 30.55 -3.84
N ASP A 439 22.90 29.62 -4.64
CA ASP A 439 24.35 29.45 -4.77
C ASP A 439 24.99 30.66 -5.46
N SER A 440 24.33 31.24 -6.46
CA SER A 440 24.78 32.46 -7.14
C SER A 440 24.73 33.67 -6.18
N ILE A 441 23.66 33.80 -5.40
CA ILE A 441 23.51 34.84 -4.37
C ILE A 441 24.61 34.68 -3.31
N ARG A 442 24.89 33.46 -2.86
CA ARG A 442 25.94 33.15 -1.93
C ARG A 442 27.35 33.51 -2.48
N ALA A 443 27.62 33.12 -3.70
CA ALA A 443 28.90 33.39 -4.36
C ALA A 443 29.13 34.90 -4.53
N VAL A 444 28.14 35.66 -4.96
CA VAL A 444 28.21 37.13 -5.06
C VAL A 444 28.40 37.78 -3.69
N ALA A 445 27.59 37.36 -2.69
CA ALA A 445 27.70 37.89 -1.33
C ALA A 445 29.09 37.63 -0.74
N THR A 446 29.63 36.41 -0.91
CA THR A 446 30.96 36.05 -0.45
C THR A 446 32.05 36.88 -1.13
N ARG A 447 31.93 37.10 -2.44
CA ARG A 447 32.90 37.93 -3.19
C ARG A 447 32.89 39.39 -2.77
N VAL A 448 31.71 39.94 -2.49
CA VAL A 448 31.53 41.38 -2.18
C VAL A 448 31.79 41.70 -0.71
N LEU A 449 31.35 40.83 0.21
CA LEU A 449 31.32 41.08 1.64
C LEU A 449 32.42 40.33 2.43
N GLY A 450 33.10 39.40 1.78
CA GLY A 450 33.96 38.42 2.46
C GLY A 450 33.15 37.34 3.17
N GLN A 451 33.78 36.20 3.47
CA GLN A 451 33.06 34.97 3.90
C GLN A 451 32.23 35.18 5.19
N GLN A 452 32.77 35.75 6.25
CA GLN A 452 32.07 35.91 7.53
C GLN A 452 30.86 36.87 7.44
N ARG A 453 31.00 37.99 6.74
CA ARG A 453 29.92 38.98 6.58
C ARG A 453 28.84 38.47 5.64
N ALA A 454 29.22 37.70 4.62
CA ALA A 454 28.26 37.03 3.71
C ALA A 454 27.44 36.00 4.47
N GLU A 455 28.01 35.13 5.28
CA GLU A 455 27.27 34.13 6.07
C GLU A 455 26.29 34.79 7.05
N TRP A 456 26.66 35.86 7.71
CA TRP A 456 25.77 36.62 8.59
C TRP A 456 24.62 37.30 7.82
N ALA A 457 24.87 37.93 6.66
CA ALA A 457 23.88 38.57 5.83
C ALA A 457 22.88 37.53 5.24
N LEU A 458 23.38 36.39 4.78
CA LEU A 458 22.60 35.29 4.27
C LEU A 458 21.73 34.63 5.36
N ALA A 459 22.25 34.51 6.60
CA ALA A 459 21.47 34.02 7.74
C ALA A 459 20.30 34.97 8.08
N LYS A 460 20.52 36.29 8.07
CA LYS A 460 19.45 37.28 8.24
C LYS A 460 18.42 37.24 7.13
N LEU A 461 18.87 37.08 5.88
CA LEU A 461 17.97 36.95 4.73
C LEU A 461 17.07 35.69 4.85
N ARG A 462 17.62 34.56 5.28
CA ARG A 462 16.85 33.34 5.58
C ARG A 462 15.83 33.54 6.69
N LEU A 463 16.19 34.26 7.76
CA LEU A 463 15.29 34.55 8.88
C LEU A 463 14.13 35.46 8.44
N LEU A 464 14.42 36.52 7.68
CA LEU A 464 13.43 37.43 7.13
C LEU A 464 12.48 36.68 6.21
N TYR A 465 13.01 35.88 5.32
CA TYR A 465 12.22 35.05 4.41
C TYR A 465 11.29 34.08 5.16
N ARG A 466 11.77 33.38 6.21
CA ARG A 466 10.95 32.51 7.07
C ARG A 466 9.83 33.29 7.78
N ARG A 467 10.06 34.53 8.19
CA ARG A 467 9.04 35.40 8.78
C ARG A 467 7.95 35.79 7.76
N ILE A 468 8.35 36.23 6.58
CA ILE A 468 7.43 36.59 5.49
C ILE A 468 6.55 35.39 5.12
N ARG A 469 7.15 34.21 5.01
CA ARG A 469 6.43 32.98 4.71
C ARG A 469 5.40 32.61 5.79
N ARG A 470 5.71 32.76 7.07
CA ARG A 470 4.77 32.51 8.16
C ARG A 470 3.60 33.50 8.19
N LEU A 471 3.81 34.74 7.74
CA LEU A 471 2.76 35.75 7.63
C LEU A 471 1.84 35.52 6.41
N ALA A 472 2.37 34.97 5.34
CA ALA A 472 1.64 34.67 4.11
C ALA A 472 0.89 33.31 4.14
N SER A 473 1.16 32.47 5.15
CA SER A 473 0.47 31.18 5.37
C SER A 473 -0.67 31.27 6.39
N ARG A 474 -0.89 32.44 6.98
CA ARG A 474 -2.08 32.83 7.76
C ARG A 474 -3.06 33.61 6.87
#